data_7a78f64bcbc9fd9987142b61b8a715d8
#
_entry.id   7a78f64bcbc9fd9987142b61b8a715d8
#
_cell.length_a   1.000
_cell.length_b   1.000
_cell.length_c   1.000
_cell.angle_alpha   90.00
_cell.angle_beta   90.00
_cell.angle_gamma   90.00
#
_symmetry.space_group_name_H-M   'P 1'
#
loop_
_entity.id
_entity.type
_entity.pdbx_description
1 polymer ?
#
loop_
_entity_poly.entity_id
_entity_poly.type
_entity_poly.pdbx_seq_one_letter_code
_entity_poly.pdbx_strand_id
1 'polypeptide(L)'
;FHVALVGILATLAVTGGYGWSGQRVIIEGQTFTNQLASYDSFNPGSWFTEQQLEPYGVTLDSFTPEYIKDDVTDAWMPIDFTANVSVTEGDATRDVALKVNEPLVAGSSQMYLLGNGYAPVITVRDPQGNVVFNQPVVFLSQDSNLTSVGVVKVPDGLSEQIGMQGFFYPSAIDLDSGALSSNNPEPTNPTVTFNIYTGDLGLDSGATANVFQLPVESLTQIAGRHTGTDVVLTPGDVFELPGGLGSIEFTSLRRFIGVEIRHDPTQFGVALSTFFIVAGLLASLGTRRRRVWVRVSGSARTPELEWGGMARGDDPRLDAALNRLVDKTHQTSTGKVARE
;
A
#
# COMPACT_ATOMS: atom_id res chain seq x y z
N PHE A 1 -10.72 -15.18 -27.08
CA PHE A 1 -10.23 -15.69 -25.80
C PHE A 1 -8.69 -15.70 -25.74
N HIS A 2 -7.99 -16.56 -26.53
CA HIS A 2 -6.52 -16.68 -26.43
C HIS A 2 -5.75 -15.39 -26.74
N VAL A 3 -6.18 -14.60 -27.72
CA VAL A 3 -5.57 -13.29 -28.03
C VAL A 3 -5.72 -12.33 -26.84
N ALA A 4 -6.85 -12.38 -26.15
CA ALA A 4 -7.05 -11.54 -24.96
C ALA A 4 -6.20 -11.98 -23.76
N LEU A 5 -5.88 -13.29 -23.62
CA LEU A 5 -4.89 -13.76 -22.64
C LEU A 5 -3.48 -13.21 -22.94
N VAL A 6 -3.09 -13.19 -24.22
CA VAL A 6 -1.83 -12.56 -24.64
C VAL A 6 -1.86 -11.05 -24.32
N GLY A 7 -3.02 -10.41 -24.47
CA GLY A 7 -3.22 -9.01 -24.09
C GLY A 7 -2.94 -8.79 -22.59
N ILE A 8 -3.42 -9.65 -21.70
CA ILE A 8 -3.10 -9.56 -20.25
C ILE A 8 -1.60 -9.73 -20.00
N LEU A 9 -0.97 -10.71 -20.62
CA LEU A 9 0.49 -10.90 -20.44
C LEU A 9 1.29 -9.68 -20.90
N ALA A 10 0.89 -9.06 -22.02
CA ALA A 10 1.52 -7.84 -22.51
C ALA A 10 1.32 -6.67 -21.54
N THR A 11 0.11 -6.48 -21.01
CA THR A 11 -0.15 -5.43 -20.00
C THR A 11 0.64 -5.65 -18.73
N LEU A 12 0.72 -6.88 -18.20
CA LEU A 12 1.53 -7.20 -17.03
C LEU A 12 3.03 -6.93 -17.26
N ALA A 13 3.54 -7.20 -18.45
CA ALA A 13 4.93 -6.88 -18.81
C ALA A 13 5.17 -5.36 -18.82
N VAL A 14 4.21 -4.57 -19.32
CA VAL A 14 4.28 -3.09 -19.31
C VAL A 14 4.20 -2.55 -17.88
N THR A 15 3.31 -3.08 -17.01
CA THR A 15 3.25 -2.71 -15.60
C THR A 15 4.56 -3.02 -14.89
N GLY A 16 5.14 -4.21 -15.09
CA GLY A 16 6.44 -4.57 -14.53
C GLY A 16 7.61 -3.71 -15.03
N GLY A 17 7.45 -3.09 -16.21
CA GLY A 17 8.43 -2.16 -16.77
C GLY A 17 8.28 -0.73 -16.27
N TYR A 18 7.12 -0.12 -16.43
CA TYR A 18 6.85 1.30 -16.18
C TYR A 18 6.10 1.58 -14.88
N GLY A 19 5.45 0.56 -14.29
CA GLY A 19 4.77 0.73 -13.00
C GLY A 19 5.77 0.97 -11.87
N TRP A 20 5.32 1.65 -10.82
CA TRP A 20 6.09 1.82 -9.60
C TRP A 20 5.16 1.90 -8.40
N SER A 21 5.70 1.62 -7.22
CA SER A 21 5.02 1.85 -5.95
C SER A 21 6.00 2.37 -4.91
N GLY A 22 5.50 3.18 -3.98
CA GLY A 22 6.29 3.68 -2.88
C GLY A 22 5.43 3.84 -1.63
N GLN A 23 6.07 3.83 -0.48
CA GLN A 23 5.42 4.04 0.82
C GLN A 23 5.97 5.28 1.49
N ARG A 24 5.09 5.98 2.20
CA ARG A 24 5.44 7.15 3.00
C ARG A 24 4.59 7.23 4.26
N VAL A 25 5.20 7.68 5.34
CA VAL A 25 4.50 8.14 6.55
C VAL A 25 4.36 9.66 6.48
N ILE A 26 3.12 10.16 6.61
CA ILE A 26 2.82 11.59 6.60
C ILE A 26 2.22 11.95 7.96
N ILE A 27 2.86 12.88 8.66
CA ILE A 27 2.42 13.37 9.98
C ILE A 27 1.51 14.58 9.76
N GLU A 28 0.51 14.78 10.61
CA GLU A 28 -0.37 15.96 10.57
C GLU A 28 0.43 17.27 10.52
N GLY A 29 0.09 18.11 9.55
CA GLY A 29 0.76 19.36 9.22
C GLY A 29 1.99 19.22 8.34
N GLN A 30 2.37 18.01 7.92
CA GLN A 30 3.47 17.78 6.97
C GLN A 30 2.97 17.58 5.55
N THR A 31 3.81 17.99 4.59
CA THR A 31 3.56 17.82 3.17
C THR A 31 4.49 16.74 2.60
N PHE A 32 3.91 15.76 1.96
CA PHE A 32 4.61 14.85 1.05
C PHE A 32 4.70 15.49 -0.33
N THR A 33 5.87 15.43 -0.97
CA THR A 33 6.06 15.80 -2.37
C THR A 33 6.44 14.57 -3.18
N ASN A 34 5.86 14.41 -4.39
CA ASN A 34 6.13 13.25 -5.23
C ASN A 34 7.52 13.32 -5.88
N GLN A 35 8.54 13.04 -5.09
CA GLN A 35 9.97 12.99 -5.47
C GLN A 35 10.59 11.74 -4.85
N LEU A 36 11.56 11.14 -5.52
CA LEU A 36 12.18 9.88 -5.06
C LEU A 36 12.69 9.95 -3.62
N ALA A 37 13.32 11.05 -3.23
CA ALA A 37 13.86 11.27 -1.88
C ALA A 37 12.78 11.40 -0.79
N SER A 38 11.52 11.60 -1.16
CA SER A 38 10.41 11.76 -0.20
C SER A 38 9.79 10.44 0.22
N TYR A 39 10.15 9.33 -0.39
CA TYR A 39 9.62 8.01 -0.07
C TYR A 39 10.45 7.32 1.02
N ASP A 40 9.79 6.66 1.95
CA ASP A 40 10.44 5.81 2.96
C ASP A 40 10.86 4.47 2.35
N SER A 41 10.09 3.99 1.36
CA SER A 41 10.37 2.79 0.56
C SER A 41 9.89 3.01 -0.87
N PHE A 42 10.68 2.61 -1.87
CA PHE A 42 10.32 2.76 -3.27
C PHE A 42 10.69 1.53 -4.09
N ASN A 43 9.72 1.02 -4.86
CA ASN A 43 9.86 -0.15 -5.73
C ASN A 43 9.61 0.26 -7.19
N PRO A 44 10.65 0.58 -7.96
CA PRO A 44 10.53 0.93 -9.36
C PRO A 44 10.33 -0.29 -10.25
N GLY A 45 9.59 -0.12 -11.35
CA GLY A 45 9.63 -1.05 -12.47
C GLY A 45 10.96 -1.02 -13.21
N SER A 46 11.22 -2.03 -14.06
CA SER A 46 12.52 -2.21 -14.73
C SER A 46 12.91 -1.07 -15.68
N TRP A 47 11.95 -0.28 -16.16
CA TRP A 47 12.14 0.84 -17.10
C TRP A 47 11.73 2.18 -16.48
N PHE A 48 11.61 2.21 -15.15
CA PHE A 48 11.30 3.43 -14.42
C PHE A 48 12.41 4.46 -14.57
N THR A 49 12.02 5.73 -14.67
CA THR A 49 12.91 6.88 -14.58
C THR A 49 12.26 7.97 -13.70
N GLU A 50 13.07 8.78 -13.02
CA GLU A 50 12.56 9.83 -12.12
C GLU A 50 11.63 10.85 -12.81
N GLN A 51 11.79 11.06 -14.12
CA GLN A 51 10.93 11.93 -14.93
C GLN A 51 9.47 11.44 -15.01
N GLN A 52 9.21 10.20 -14.62
CA GLN A 52 7.84 9.64 -14.53
C GLN A 52 7.11 10.05 -13.25
N LEU A 53 7.81 10.61 -12.26
CA LEU A 53 7.19 11.19 -11.08
C LEU A 53 6.63 12.58 -11.42
N GLU A 54 5.33 12.63 -11.68
CA GLU A 54 4.64 13.90 -11.88
C GLU A 54 4.67 14.72 -10.57
N PRO A 55 5.03 16.01 -10.61
CA PRO A 55 5.17 16.82 -9.40
C PRO A 55 3.79 17.15 -8.81
N TYR A 56 3.56 16.75 -7.60
CA TYR A 56 2.44 17.17 -6.75
C TYR A 56 2.83 17.13 -5.27
N GLY A 57 2.05 17.81 -4.45
CA GLY A 57 2.16 17.79 -2.99
C GLY A 57 0.87 17.29 -2.33
N VAL A 58 1.00 16.57 -1.23
CA VAL A 58 -0.13 16.17 -0.38
C VAL A 58 0.20 16.53 1.06
N THR A 59 -0.58 17.44 1.63
CA THR A 59 -0.47 17.83 3.04
C THR A 59 -1.53 17.10 3.85
N LEU A 60 -1.14 16.45 4.95
CA LEU A 60 -2.11 15.89 5.89
C LEU A 60 -2.58 16.99 6.83
N ASP A 61 -3.82 17.44 6.66
CA ASP A 61 -4.41 18.50 7.49
C ASP A 61 -4.93 17.94 8.81
N SER A 62 -5.63 16.80 8.77
CA SER A 62 -6.09 16.09 9.96
C SER A 62 -6.39 14.62 9.66
N PHE A 63 -6.31 13.79 10.70
CA PHE A 63 -6.72 12.39 10.63
C PHE A 63 -7.73 12.06 11.72
N THR A 64 -8.88 11.52 11.32
CA THR A 64 -9.96 11.15 12.23
C THR A 64 -10.27 9.66 12.08
N PRO A 65 -9.83 8.82 13.02
CA PRO A 65 -10.28 7.44 13.12
C PRO A 65 -11.61 7.37 13.87
N GLU A 66 -12.42 6.38 13.54
CA GLU A 66 -13.62 6.04 14.30
C GLU A 66 -13.52 4.60 14.81
N TYR A 67 -13.78 4.42 16.10
CA TYR A 67 -13.73 3.12 16.76
C TYR A 67 -15.05 2.82 17.44
N ILE A 68 -15.43 1.55 17.46
CA ILE A 68 -16.52 1.04 18.27
C ILE A 68 -16.00 0.00 19.27
N LYS A 69 -16.51 0.01 20.46
CA LYS A 69 -16.19 -1.00 21.46
C LYS A 69 -17.14 -2.19 21.31
N ASP A 70 -16.59 -3.38 21.17
CA ASP A 70 -17.35 -4.61 21.14
C ASP A 70 -17.80 -4.98 22.56
N ASP A 71 -19.11 -5.09 22.77
CA ASP A 71 -19.70 -5.36 24.10
C ASP A 71 -19.41 -6.78 24.65
N VAL A 72 -18.96 -7.69 23.79
CA VAL A 72 -18.70 -9.10 24.16
C VAL A 72 -17.23 -9.30 24.49
N THR A 73 -16.34 -8.76 23.67
CA THR A 73 -14.89 -8.97 23.79
C THR A 73 -14.19 -7.84 24.54
N ASP A 74 -14.89 -6.73 24.81
CA ASP A 74 -14.36 -5.47 25.38
C ASP A 74 -13.23 -4.85 24.52
N ALA A 75 -13.09 -5.29 23.27
CA ALA A 75 -12.06 -4.83 22.35
C ALA A 75 -12.54 -3.66 21.49
N TRP A 76 -11.62 -2.72 21.18
CA TRP A 76 -11.87 -1.64 20.25
C TRP A 76 -11.68 -2.10 18.81
N MET A 77 -12.69 -1.86 17.97
CA MET A 77 -12.65 -2.17 16.55
C MET A 77 -12.73 -0.90 15.71
N PRO A 78 -11.85 -0.71 14.73
CA PRO A 78 -11.95 0.43 13.82
C PRO A 78 -13.14 0.24 12.87
N ILE A 79 -13.91 1.30 12.65
CA ILE A 79 -15.08 1.31 11.73
C ILE A 79 -14.88 2.25 10.54
N ASP A 80 -14.20 3.38 10.71
CA ASP A 80 -13.84 4.27 9.61
C ASP A 80 -12.50 4.99 9.91
N PHE A 81 -11.81 5.34 8.83
CA PHE A 81 -10.60 6.14 8.86
C PHE A 81 -10.67 7.21 7.78
N THR A 82 -10.68 8.47 8.19
CA THR A 82 -10.70 9.62 7.28
C THR A 82 -9.47 10.48 7.48
N ALA A 83 -8.63 10.61 6.44
CA ALA A 83 -7.56 11.57 6.36
C ALA A 83 -8.02 12.76 5.49
N ASN A 84 -8.15 13.94 6.09
CA ASN A 84 -8.38 15.16 5.34
C ASN A 84 -7.03 15.67 4.84
N VAL A 85 -6.90 15.82 3.52
CA VAL A 85 -5.65 16.21 2.88
C VAL A 85 -5.86 17.33 1.89
N SER A 86 -4.91 18.26 1.80
CA SER A 86 -4.82 19.28 0.76
C SER A 86 -3.85 18.79 -0.32
N VAL A 87 -4.34 18.65 -1.56
CA VAL A 87 -3.57 18.21 -2.73
C VAL A 87 -3.23 19.41 -3.59
N THR A 88 -1.95 19.62 -3.84
CA THR A 88 -1.44 20.72 -4.68
C THR A 88 -0.83 20.17 -5.96
N GLU A 89 -1.37 20.57 -7.11
CA GLU A 89 -0.92 20.20 -8.46
C GLU A 89 -0.68 21.50 -9.27
N GLY A 90 0.57 21.85 -9.47
CA GLY A 90 0.94 23.17 -10.02
C GLY A 90 0.47 24.29 -9.10
N ASP A 91 -0.34 25.21 -9.63
CA ASP A 91 -0.91 26.35 -8.89
C ASP A 91 -2.28 26.03 -8.24
N ALA A 92 -2.84 24.84 -8.47
CA ALA A 92 -4.14 24.46 -7.97
C ALA A 92 -4.02 23.65 -6.67
N THR A 93 -4.84 23.98 -5.67
CA THR A 93 -4.97 23.20 -4.44
C THR A 93 -6.44 22.79 -4.26
N ARG A 94 -6.66 21.56 -3.84
CA ARG A 94 -7.99 21.01 -3.54
C ARG A 94 -7.95 20.18 -2.27
N ASP A 95 -9.01 20.24 -1.50
CA ASP A 95 -9.18 19.43 -0.29
C ASP A 95 -9.89 18.13 -0.65
N VAL A 96 -9.39 17.03 -0.12
CA VAL A 96 -9.91 15.67 -0.36
C VAL A 96 -9.89 14.88 0.94
N ALA A 97 -10.93 14.06 1.14
CA ALA A 97 -10.95 13.04 2.18
C ALA A 97 -10.40 11.72 1.60
N LEU A 98 -9.23 11.31 2.06
CA LEU A 98 -8.65 10.01 1.75
C LEU A 98 -9.17 8.98 2.76
N LYS A 99 -9.84 7.93 2.28
CA LYS A 99 -10.44 6.86 3.09
C LYS A 99 -9.91 5.48 2.70
N VAL A 100 -10.15 4.51 3.57
CA VAL A 100 -9.87 3.10 3.26
C VAL A 100 -10.72 2.67 2.06
N ASN A 101 -10.10 2.01 1.07
CA ASN A 101 -10.70 1.59 -0.20
C ASN A 101 -11.17 2.71 -1.15
N GLU A 102 -10.96 3.98 -0.80
CA GLU A 102 -11.23 5.13 -1.65
C GLU A 102 -9.92 5.89 -1.91
N PRO A 103 -9.12 5.43 -2.89
CA PRO A 103 -7.81 6.03 -3.14
C PRO A 103 -7.92 7.44 -3.69
N LEU A 104 -7.02 8.29 -3.22
CA LEU A 104 -6.81 9.61 -3.79
C LEU A 104 -6.04 9.49 -5.11
N VAL A 105 -6.53 10.18 -6.15
CA VAL A 105 -5.80 10.34 -7.42
C VAL A 105 -5.10 11.68 -7.43
N ALA A 106 -3.76 11.67 -7.65
CA ALA A 106 -2.94 12.86 -7.83
C ALA A 106 -1.93 12.60 -8.96
N GLY A 107 -1.90 13.49 -9.95
CA GLY A 107 -1.18 13.23 -11.20
C GLY A 107 -1.62 11.90 -11.82
N SER A 108 -0.65 11.10 -12.23
CA SER A 108 -0.86 9.76 -12.79
C SER A 108 -0.81 8.63 -11.75
N SER A 109 -0.80 8.96 -10.45
CA SER A 109 -0.70 7.99 -9.35
C SER A 109 -1.93 7.94 -8.47
N GLN A 110 -2.06 6.86 -7.73
CA GLN A 110 -3.11 6.62 -6.75
C GLN A 110 -2.48 6.43 -5.37
N MET A 111 -3.00 7.15 -4.38
CA MET A 111 -2.55 7.07 -2.99
C MET A 111 -3.60 6.32 -2.16
N TYR A 112 -3.16 5.27 -1.48
CA TYR A 112 -3.97 4.41 -0.62
C TYR A 112 -3.57 4.59 0.83
N LEU A 113 -4.57 4.65 1.71
CA LEU A 113 -4.36 4.64 3.15
C LEU A 113 -4.01 3.21 3.60
N LEU A 114 -2.81 3.02 4.18
CA LEU A 114 -2.33 1.73 4.68
C LEU A 114 -2.53 1.55 6.18
N GLY A 115 -2.34 2.63 6.95
CA GLY A 115 -2.39 2.57 8.40
C GLY A 115 -2.27 3.95 9.02
N ASN A 116 -2.30 3.98 10.35
CA ASN A 116 -2.19 5.19 11.12
C ASN A 116 -1.49 4.94 12.46
N GLY A 117 -1.16 6.01 13.16
CA GLY A 117 -0.59 5.93 14.48
C GLY A 117 -0.32 7.31 15.06
N TYR A 118 0.54 7.34 16.08
CA TYR A 118 0.88 8.55 16.83
C TYR A 118 2.33 8.94 16.67
N ALA A 119 2.56 10.24 16.63
CA ALA A 119 3.86 10.86 16.58
C ALA A 119 3.96 11.89 17.72
N PRO A 120 4.38 11.47 18.93
CA PRO A 120 4.70 12.37 20.02
C PRO A 120 5.75 13.40 19.58
N VAL A 121 5.50 14.67 19.86
CA VAL A 121 6.47 15.75 19.66
C VAL A 121 7.39 15.79 20.87
N ILE A 122 8.64 15.46 20.63
CA ILE A 122 9.68 15.45 21.67
C ILE A 122 10.55 16.69 21.50
N THR A 123 10.71 17.45 22.58
CA THR A 123 11.63 18.58 22.64
C THR A 123 12.79 18.22 23.55
N VAL A 124 14.02 18.42 23.08
CA VAL A 124 15.23 18.28 23.89
C VAL A 124 15.91 19.63 23.98
N ARG A 125 16.30 20.00 25.22
CA ARG A 125 17.00 21.24 25.51
C ARG A 125 18.38 20.95 26.08
N ASP A 126 19.33 21.81 25.75
CA ASP A 126 20.66 21.81 26.38
C ASP A 126 20.60 22.32 27.83
N PRO A 127 21.71 22.24 28.60
CA PRO A 127 21.76 22.77 29.96
C PRO A 127 21.54 24.28 30.08
N GLN A 128 21.63 25.03 28.99
CA GLN A 128 21.37 26.45 28.90
C GLN A 128 19.90 26.77 28.56
N GLY A 129 19.10 25.72 28.28
CA GLY A 129 17.68 25.84 27.91
C GLY A 129 17.43 26.07 26.43
N ASN A 130 18.47 26.03 25.57
CA ASN A 130 18.28 26.12 24.12
C ASN A 130 17.69 24.83 23.57
N VAL A 131 16.76 24.94 22.61
CA VAL A 131 16.17 23.79 21.92
C VAL A 131 17.18 23.23 20.94
N VAL A 132 17.60 21.97 21.14
CA VAL A 132 18.50 21.23 20.24
C VAL A 132 17.75 20.22 19.37
N PHE A 133 16.57 19.79 19.81
CA PHE A 133 15.68 18.90 19.06
C PHE A 133 14.22 19.27 19.36
N ASN A 134 13.38 19.38 18.33
CA ASN A 134 11.93 19.57 18.48
C ASN A 134 11.23 19.03 17.23
N GLN A 135 10.86 17.74 17.25
CA GLN A 135 10.23 17.08 16.11
C GLN A 135 9.19 16.06 16.57
N PRO A 136 8.13 15.85 15.77
CA PRO A 136 7.27 14.70 15.93
C PRO A 136 8.04 13.43 15.52
N VAL A 137 8.01 12.42 16.37
CA VAL A 137 8.68 11.14 16.14
C VAL A 137 7.63 10.05 15.95
N VAL A 138 7.74 9.32 14.85
CA VAL A 138 6.81 8.22 14.52
C VAL A 138 7.03 7.05 15.46
N PHE A 139 5.96 6.62 16.13
CA PHE A 139 5.91 5.41 16.95
C PHE A 139 5.10 4.35 16.23
N LEU A 140 5.70 3.19 15.98
CA LEU A 140 5.08 2.10 15.24
C LEU A 140 4.21 1.23 16.15
N SER A 141 2.95 1.10 15.82
CA SER A 141 1.96 0.34 16.58
C SER A 141 2.32 -1.14 16.66
N GLN A 142 2.13 -1.72 17.85
CA GLN A 142 2.39 -3.12 18.17
C GLN A 142 1.10 -3.92 18.41
N ASP A 143 0.01 -3.25 18.73
CA ASP A 143 -1.28 -3.87 19.04
C ASP A 143 -2.47 -3.03 18.54
N SER A 144 -3.68 -3.54 18.72
CA SER A 144 -4.93 -2.90 18.32
C SER A 144 -5.28 -1.65 19.13
N ASN A 145 -4.72 -1.50 20.33
CA ASN A 145 -4.88 -0.32 21.18
C ASN A 145 -3.80 0.74 20.90
N LEU A 146 -3.04 0.56 19.81
CA LEU A 146 -1.97 1.45 19.35
C LEU A 146 -0.86 1.67 20.39
N THR A 147 -0.62 0.69 21.30
CA THR A 147 0.64 0.66 22.04
C THR A 147 1.77 0.61 21.02
N SER A 148 2.68 1.56 21.09
CA SER A 148 3.63 1.80 20.00
C SER A 148 5.06 1.90 20.48
N VAL A 149 6.03 1.61 19.60
CA VAL A 149 7.48 1.69 19.87
C VAL A 149 8.11 2.68 18.92
N GLY A 150 8.97 3.55 19.45
CA GLY A 150 9.70 4.55 18.67
C GLY A 150 11.12 4.75 19.15
N VAL A 151 11.94 5.36 18.29
CA VAL A 151 13.33 5.71 18.59
C VAL A 151 13.54 7.20 18.30
N VAL A 152 14.07 7.92 19.28
CA VAL A 152 14.50 9.32 19.14
C VAL A 152 16.01 9.34 19.10
N LYS A 153 16.59 10.05 18.14
CA LYS A 153 18.03 10.24 17.99
C LYS A 153 18.33 11.74 17.99
N VAL A 154 19.14 12.18 18.94
CA VAL A 154 19.63 13.57 19.07
C VAL A 154 21.11 13.56 18.78
N PRO A 155 21.53 13.78 17.51
CA PRO A 155 22.92 13.66 17.12
C PRO A 155 23.79 14.81 17.57
N ASP A 156 23.21 16.02 17.67
CA ASP A 156 23.94 17.27 17.84
C ASP A 156 23.31 18.16 18.90
N GLY A 157 24.09 19.15 19.39
CA GLY A 157 23.63 20.21 20.27
C GLY A 157 23.79 19.92 21.77
N LEU A 158 24.15 18.69 22.14
CA LEU A 158 24.50 18.28 23.50
C LEU A 158 26.00 17.92 23.59
N SER A 159 26.53 17.75 24.81
CA SER A 159 27.90 17.30 24.99
C SER A 159 28.18 15.88 24.54
N GLU A 160 27.14 15.05 24.49
CA GLU A 160 27.13 13.67 23.98
C GLU A 160 25.88 13.44 23.15
N GLN A 161 25.95 12.54 22.18
CA GLN A 161 24.78 12.11 21.42
C GLN A 161 23.83 11.33 22.34
N ILE A 162 22.53 11.56 22.19
CA ILE A 162 21.48 10.89 22.97
C ILE A 162 20.58 10.07 22.05
N GLY A 163 20.44 8.79 22.39
CA GLY A 163 19.47 7.89 21.81
C GLY A 163 18.42 7.49 22.84
N MET A 164 17.14 7.50 22.44
CA MET A 164 16.05 7.10 23.32
C MET A 164 15.21 6.04 22.63
N GLN A 165 14.98 4.91 23.31
CA GLN A 165 14.01 3.90 22.90
C GLN A 165 12.76 4.11 23.74
N GLY A 166 11.64 4.43 23.07
CA GLY A 166 10.40 4.78 23.73
C GLY A 166 9.26 3.82 23.47
N PHE A 167 8.33 3.75 24.42
CA PHE A 167 7.01 3.15 24.25
C PHE A 167 5.98 4.27 24.44
N PHE A 168 4.99 4.30 23.55
CA PHE A 168 3.87 5.21 23.62
C PHE A 168 2.58 4.45 23.86
N TYR A 169 1.79 4.94 24.79
CA TYR A 169 0.50 4.41 25.20
C TYR A 169 -0.56 5.50 25.01
N PRO A 170 -1.50 5.36 24.02
CA PRO A 170 -2.56 6.36 23.84
C PRO A 170 -3.45 6.54 25.08
N SER A 171 -3.76 5.45 25.77
CA SER A 171 -4.55 5.44 26.99
C SER A 171 -3.89 4.54 28.03
N ALA A 172 -2.85 5.06 28.67
CA ALA A 172 -2.02 4.32 29.61
C ALA A 172 -2.81 3.84 30.83
N ILE A 173 -2.63 2.57 31.17
CA ILE A 173 -3.09 1.92 32.39
C ILE A 173 -1.95 1.11 33.01
N ASP A 174 -1.94 1.04 34.34
CA ASP A 174 -1.04 0.17 35.09
C ASP A 174 -1.61 -1.24 35.14
N LEU A 175 -0.79 -2.23 34.79
CA LEU A 175 -1.09 -3.64 35.00
C LEU A 175 -0.64 -4.08 36.41
N ASP A 176 -1.23 -5.18 36.92
CA ASP A 176 -0.84 -5.78 38.22
C ASP A 176 0.65 -6.13 38.31
N SER A 177 1.31 -6.32 37.17
CA SER A 177 2.74 -6.54 37.04
C SER A 177 3.62 -5.30 37.22
N GLY A 178 3.00 -4.11 37.30
CA GLY A 178 3.68 -2.81 37.28
C GLY A 178 4.11 -2.34 35.88
N ALA A 179 3.74 -3.07 34.83
CA ALA A 179 3.99 -2.64 33.45
C ALA A 179 2.83 -1.76 32.94
N LEU A 180 3.15 -0.80 32.08
CA LEU A 180 2.14 0.00 31.36
C LEU A 180 1.58 -0.77 30.16
N SER A 181 0.30 -0.56 29.88
CA SER A 181 -0.39 -1.00 28.67
C SER A 181 -1.36 0.08 28.21
N SER A 182 -1.92 -0.06 27.01
CA SER A 182 -3.01 0.80 26.55
C SER A 182 -4.31 0.01 26.45
N ASN A 183 -5.42 0.57 26.98
CA ASN A 183 -6.74 -0.04 26.93
C ASN A 183 -7.67 0.60 25.90
N ASN A 184 -7.22 1.65 25.21
CA ASN A 184 -8.00 2.39 24.22
C ASN A 184 -7.07 2.93 23.14
N PRO A 185 -7.40 2.81 21.84
CA PRO A 185 -6.61 3.41 20.77
C PRO A 185 -6.71 4.95 20.72
N GLU A 186 -7.73 5.56 21.35
CA GLU A 186 -7.85 7.03 21.46
C GLU A 186 -6.95 7.58 22.57
N PRO A 187 -6.38 8.80 22.41
CA PRO A 187 -5.39 9.34 23.33
C PRO A 187 -6.06 10.00 24.56
N THR A 188 -6.75 9.17 25.37
CA THR A 188 -7.45 9.64 26.58
C THR A 188 -6.51 9.85 27.77
N ASN A 189 -5.38 9.13 27.78
CA ASN A 189 -4.30 9.28 28.78
C ASN A 189 -2.94 9.04 28.09
N PRO A 190 -2.53 9.91 27.15
CA PRO A 190 -1.34 9.69 26.34
C PRO A 190 -0.07 9.77 27.19
N THR A 191 0.68 8.69 27.19
CA THR A 191 1.90 8.54 27.99
C THR A 191 3.02 7.98 27.14
N VAL A 192 4.22 8.54 27.26
CA VAL A 192 5.44 7.99 26.66
C VAL A 192 6.42 7.60 27.76
N THR A 193 7.08 6.46 27.57
CA THR A 193 8.18 6.04 28.45
C THR A 193 9.47 5.91 27.64
N PHE A 194 10.62 6.20 28.25
CA PHE A 194 11.90 6.11 27.57
C PHE A 194 12.93 5.31 28.36
N ASN A 195 13.73 4.54 27.63
CA ASN A 195 15.08 4.16 28.02
C ASN A 195 16.05 5.10 27.28
N ILE A 196 16.88 5.80 28.00
CA ILE A 196 17.76 6.85 27.50
C ILE A 196 19.20 6.39 27.55
N TYR A 197 19.92 6.59 26.46
CA TYR A 197 21.28 6.17 26.26
C TYR A 197 22.15 7.31 25.75
N THR A 198 23.42 7.32 26.16
CA THR A 198 24.45 8.20 25.60
C THR A 198 25.54 7.39 24.90
N GLY A 199 26.22 8.01 23.96
CA GLY A 199 27.32 7.42 23.18
C GLY A 199 27.17 7.66 21.68
N ASP A 200 28.06 7.05 20.90
CA ASP A 200 28.06 7.17 19.44
C ASP A 200 26.87 6.41 18.83
N LEU A 201 25.94 7.16 18.25
CA LEU A 201 24.75 6.61 17.59
C LEU A 201 25.04 6.01 16.20
N GLY A 202 26.28 6.08 15.73
CA GLY A 202 26.71 5.58 14.43
C GLY A 202 26.18 6.39 13.24
N LEU A 203 25.75 7.63 13.47
CA LEU A 203 25.15 8.48 12.42
C LEU A 203 26.21 9.14 11.52
N ASP A 204 27.44 9.32 12.03
CA ASP A 204 28.54 10.00 11.36
C ASP A 204 29.32 9.06 10.39
N SER A 205 29.02 7.77 10.39
CA SER A 205 29.75 6.77 9.61
C SER A 205 29.44 6.77 8.10
N GLY A 206 28.46 7.56 7.64
CA GLY A 206 27.97 7.55 6.25
C GLY A 206 27.24 6.27 5.84
N ALA A 207 27.07 5.30 6.75
CA ALA A 207 26.27 4.12 6.54
C ALA A 207 24.78 4.45 6.71
N THR A 208 23.92 3.75 5.98
CA THR A 208 22.46 3.90 6.13
C THR A 208 22.04 3.41 7.52
N ALA A 209 21.84 4.34 8.45
CA ALA A 209 21.37 3.99 9.80
C ALA A 209 19.86 3.73 9.77
N ASN A 210 19.42 2.60 10.34
CA ASN A 210 18.00 2.34 10.52
C ASN A 210 17.41 3.35 11.51
N VAL A 211 16.39 4.09 11.08
CA VAL A 211 15.76 5.16 11.88
C VAL A 211 15.03 4.58 13.09
N PHE A 212 14.55 3.34 13.01
CA PHE A 212 13.77 2.65 14.06
C PHE A 212 14.60 1.75 14.97
N GLN A 213 15.93 1.76 14.83
CA GLN A 213 16.82 0.93 15.66
C GLN A 213 17.89 1.78 16.31
N LEU A 214 18.19 1.41 17.56
CA LEU A 214 19.27 1.99 18.35
C LEU A 214 20.28 0.87 18.68
N PRO A 215 21.61 1.08 18.47
CA PRO A 215 22.63 0.09 18.78
C PRO A 215 22.92 0.06 20.28
N VAL A 216 21.92 -0.32 21.08
CA VAL A 216 21.95 -0.22 22.56
C VAL A 216 23.13 -0.97 23.21
N GLU A 217 23.68 -1.99 22.53
CA GLU A 217 24.83 -2.77 23.03
C GLU A 217 26.12 -1.96 23.14
N SER A 218 26.27 -0.90 22.32
CA SER A 218 27.42 0.00 22.29
C SER A 218 27.20 1.30 23.06
N LEU A 219 26.01 1.49 23.63
CA LEU A 219 25.61 2.72 24.31
C LEU A 219 25.55 2.53 25.82
N THR A 220 25.70 3.63 26.56
CA THR A 220 25.55 3.65 28.02
C THR A 220 24.14 4.12 28.40
N GLN A 221 23.38 3.27 29.08
CA GLN A 221 22.06 3.66 29.58
C GLN A 221 22.20 4.60 30.78
N ILE A 222 21.57 5.79 30.71
CA ILE A 222 21.62 6.82 31.76
C ILE A 222 20.30 6.97 32.48
N ALA A 223 19.15 6.61 31.89
CA ALA A 223 17.85 6.61 32.54
C ALA A 223 16.95 5.53 31.92
N GLY A 224 15.89 5.14 32.64
CA GLY A 224 14.93 4.11 32.25
C GLY A 224 15.07 2.82 33.07
N ARG A 225 14.46 1.75 32.58
CA ARG A 225 14.13 0.51 33.31
C ARG A 225 15.26 -0.13 34.15
N HIS A 226 16.51 0.01 33.79
CA HIS A 226 17.64 -0.67 34.47
C HIS A 226 18.49 0.27 35.34
N THR A 227 18.14 1.55 35.38
CA THR A 227 18.93 2.56 36.14
C THR A 227 18.30 2.95 37.47
N GLY A 228 17.08 2.45 37.74
CA GLY A 228 16.29 2.90 38.92
C GLY A 228 15.67 4.27 38.76
N THR A 229 15.75 4.88 37.58
CA THR A 229 15.15 6.19 37.27
C THR A 229 14.19 6.02 36.12
N ASP A 230 12.93 5.81 36.40
CA ASP A 230 11.90 5.66 35.38
C ASP A 230 11.62 6.99 34.68
N VAL A 231 11.46 6.94 33.35
CA VAL A 231 11.12 8.09 32.54
C VAL A 231 9.72 7.87 31.98
N VAL A 232 8.74 8.54 32.57
CA VAL A 232 7.33 8.47 32.21
C VAL A 232 6.84 9.91 32.03
N LEU A 233 6.35 10.24 30.85
CA LEU A 233 5.95 11.60 30.48
C LEU A 233 4.55 11.61 29.89
N THR A 234 3.72 12.54 30.36
CA THR A 234 2.47 12.94 29.71
C THR A 234 2.68 14.28 28.98
N PRO A 235 1.79 14.73 28.10
CA PRO A 235 1.96 16.00 27.37
C PRO A 235 2.17 17.20 28.32
N GLY A 236 3.28 17.88 28.15
CA GLY A 236 3.73 19.03 28.99
C GLY A 236 4.71 18.65 30.07
N ASP A 237 4.94 17.35 30.33
CA ASP A 237 5.92 16.93 31.33
C ASP A 237 7.36 17.08 30.81
N VAL A 238 8.25 17.48 31.75
CA VAL A 238 9.69 17.64 31.50
C VAL A 238 10.47 16.71 32.44
N PHE A 239 11.44 16.02 31.84
CA PHE A 239 12.40 15.19 32.59
C PHE A 239 13.81 15.73 32.43
N GLU A 240 14.48 15.99 33.59
CA GLU A 240 15.87 16.43 33.62
C GLU A 240 16.81 15.26 33.38
N LEU A 241 17.67 15.39 32.36
CA LEU A 241 18.64 14.35 32.01
C LEU A 241 19.74 14.24 33.08
N PRO A 242 20.09 13.02 33.48
CA PRO A 242 21.20 12.79 34.39
C PRO A 242 22.52 13.43 33.92
N GLY A 243 23.39 13.80 34.85
CA GLY A 243 24.69 14.36 34.51
C GLY A 243 24.65 15.81 34.01
N GLY A 244 23.50 16.48 34.09
CA GLY A 244 23.34 17.86 33.62
C GLY A 244 23.39 17.99 32.12
N LEU A 245 22.94 16.97 31.39
CA LEU A 245 22.93 16.93 29.91
C LEU A 245 21.79 17.78 29.30
N GLY A 246 20.90 18.34 30.12
CA GLY A 246 19.75 19.11 29.70
C GLY A 246 18.43 18.44 30.07
N SER A 247 17.38 18.62 29.25
CA SER A 247 16.05 18.10 29.57
C SER A 247 15.33 17.58 28.32
N ILE A 248 14.38 16.67 28.54
CA ILE A 248 13.41 16.18 27.54
C ILE A 248 12.00 16.57 27.95
N GLU A 249 11.19 16.97 26.99
CA GLU A 249 9.79 17.34 27.16
C GLU A 249 8.92 16.58 26.16
N PHE A 250 7.81 16.00 26.60
CA PHE A 250 6.74 15.54 25.71
C PHE A 250 5.80 16.74 25.45
N THR A 251 6.09 17.49 24.40
CA THR A 251 5.46 18.79 24.16
C THR A 251 4.01 18.68 23.68
N SER A 252 3.74 17.79 22.75
CA SER A 252 2.40 17.58 22.17
C SER A 252 2.31 16.26 21.44
N LEU A 253 1.09 15.89 21.04
CA LEU A 253 0.83 14.66 20.28
C LEU A 253 0.29 15.00 18.91
N ARG A 254 0.81 14.36 17.86
CA ARG A 254 0.27 14.39 16.50
C ARG A 254 -0.09 12.99 16.05
N ARG A 255 -0.99 12.91 15.05
CA ARG A 255 -1.28 11.67 14.36
C ARG A 255 -0.46 11.59 13.07
N PHE A 256 -0.28 10.39 12.56
CA PHE A 256 0.26 10.16 11.22
C PHE A 256 -0.58 9.14 10.47
N ILE A 257 -0.43 9.15 9.16
CA ILE A 257 -0.91 8.10 8.27
C ILE A 257 0.25 7.46 7.53
N GLY A 258 0.18 6.15 7.31
CA GLY A 258 0.98 5.44 6.34
C GLY A 258 0.22 5.37 5.04
N VAL A 259 0.86 5.73 3.93
CA VAL A 259 0.27 5.68 2.60
C VAL A 259 1.12 4.86 1.64
N GLU A 260 0.46 4.17 0.71
CA GLU A 260 1.08 3.61 -0.48
C GLU A 260 0.67 4.42 -1.70
N ILE A 261 1.65 4.90 -2.43
CA ILE A 261 1.47 5.60 -3.69
C ILE A 261 1.85 4.64 -4.80
N ARG A 262 0.95 4.48 -5.79
CA ARG A 262 1.12 3.50 -6.85
C ARG A 262 0.81 4.11 -8.20
N HIS A 263 1.66 3.85 -9.17
CA HIS A 263 1.42 4.14 -10.58
C HIS A 263 1.32 2.86 -11.38
N ASP A 264 0.15 2.62 -11.98
CA ASP A 264 -0.07 1.50 -12.90
C ASP A 264 -0.62 2.04 -14.24
N PRO A 265 0.20 2.12 -15.30
CA PRO A 265 -0.20 2.67 -16.58
C PRO A 265 -1.11 1.72 -17.37
N THR A 266 -1.35 0.49 -16.89
CA THR A 266 -2.02 -0.54 -17.68
C THR A 266 -3.40 -0.95 -17.18
N GLN A 267 -3.95 -0.31 -16.19
CA GLN A 267 -5.27 -0.65 -15.61
C GLN A 267 -6.36 -0.77 -16.67
N PHE A 268 -6.43 0.18 -17.62
CA PHE A 268 -7.38 0.12 -18.73
C PHE A 268 -7.14 -1.08 -19.66
N GLY A 269 -5.87 -1.39 -19.96
CA GLY A 269 -5.50 -2.53 -20.81
C GLY A 269 -5.89 -3.88 -20.19
N VAL A 270 -5.69 -4.03 -18.88
CA VAL A 270 -6.12 -5.21 -18.11
C VAL A 270 -7.65 -5.34 -18.13
N ALA A 271 -8.38 -4.26 -17.85
CA ALA A 271 -9.84 -4.26 -17.86
C ALA A 271 -10.41 -4.63 -19.25
N LEU A 272 -9.87 -4.04 -20.33
CA LEU A 272 -10.25 -4.34 -21.71
C LEU A 272 -9.97 -5.78 -22.08
N SER A 273 -8.78 -6.29 -21.74
CA SER A 273 -8.40 -7.68 -22.01
C SER A 273 -9.29 -8.66 -21.26
N THR A 274 -9.60 -8.38 -19.99
CA THR A 274 -10.52 -9.17 -19.17
C THR A 274 -11.93 -9.21 -19.80
N PHE A 275 -12.44 -8.06 -20.25
CA PHE A 275 -13.71 -8.01 -20.97
C PHE A 275 -13.71 -8.94 -22.19
N PHE A 276 -12.66 -8.91 -23.02
CA PHE A 276 -12.57 -9.78 -24.20
C PHE A 276 -12.39 -11.26 -23.85
N ILE A 277 -11.77 -11.59 -22.72
CA ILE A 277 -11.72 -12.97 -22.21
C ILE A 277 -13.12 -13.48 -21.92
N VAL A 278 -13.89 -12.72 -21.12
CA VAL A 278 -15.25 -13.09 -20.73
C VAL A 278 -16.16 -13.17 -21.96
N ALA A 279 -16.15 -12.15 -22.82
CA ALA A 279 -16.93 -12.12 -24.06
C ALA A 279 -16.57 -13.28 -25.00
N GLY A 280 -15.27 -13.55 -25.15
CA GLY A 280 -14.79 -14.68 -25.98
C GLY A 280 -15.17 -16.04 -25.41
N LEU A 281 -15.18 -16.18 -24.07
CA LEU A 281 -15.65 -17.41 -23.42
C LEU A 281 -17.15 -17.62 -23.62
N LEU A 282 -17.96 -16.60 -23.41
CA LEU A 282 -19.42 -16.63 -23.63
C LEU A 282 -19.75 -16.97 -25.10
N ALA A 283 -19.07 -16.33 -26.06
CA ALA A 283 -19.21 -16.64 -27.47
C ALA A 283 -18.82 -18.08 -27.79
N SER A 284 -17.73 -18.58 -27.18
CA SER A 284 -17.30 -19.99 -27.38
C SER A 284 -18.29 -20.98 -26.79
N LEU A 285 -18.93 -20.68 -25.67
CA LEU A 285 -19.99 -21.53 -25.08
C LEU A 285 -21.28 -21.47 -25.88
N GLY A 286 -21.64 -20.26 -26.38
CA GLY A 286 -22.85 -20.06 -27.21
C GLY A 286 -22.73 -20.63 -28.63
N THR A 287 -21.51 -20.79 -29.15
CA THR A 287 -21.27 -21.25 -30.52
C THR A 287 -21.21 -22.77 -30.55
N ARG A 288 -22.20 -23.38 -31.23
CA ARG A 288 -22.24 -24.83 -31.39
C ARG A 288 -21.16 -25.27 -32.37
N ARG A 289 -20.25 -26.13 -31.98
CA ARG A 289 -19.23 -26.70 -32.82
C ARG A 289 -19.81 -27.89 -33.60
N ARG A 290 -19.79 -27.79 -34.92
CA ARG A 290 -20.18 -28.87 -35.84
C ARG A 290 -18.96 -29.41 -36.54
N ARG A 291 -18.88 -30.74 -36.69
CA ARG A 291 -17.87 -31.40 -37.50
C ARG A 291 -18.61 -32.07 -38.67
N VAL A 292 -18.09 -31.89 -39.86
CA VAL A 292 -18.63 -32.51 -41.08
C VAL A 292 -17.52 -33.35 -41.69
N TRP A 293 -17.84 -34.55 -42.06
CA TRP A 293 -16.96 -35.47 -42.78
C TRP A 293 -17.55 -35.78 -44.12
N VAL A 294 -16.70 -35.89 -45.12
CA VAL A 294 -17.06 -36.34 -46.45
C VAL A 294 -16.21 -37.55 -46.77
N ARG A 295 -16.84 -38.64 -47.07
CA ARG A 295 -16.19 -39.87 -47.55
C ARG A 295 -16.50 -40.07 -49.05
N VAL A 296 -15.47 -40.30 -49.78
CA VAL A 296 -15.61 -40.66 -51.19
C VAL A 296 -15.63 -42.18 -51.31
N SER A 297 -16.71 -42.75 -51.80
CA SER A 297 -16.90 -44.18 -52.09
C SER A 297 -17.22 -44.40 -53.56
N GLY A 298 -17.37 -45.63 -53.99
CA GLY A 298 -17.66 -45.98 -55.38
C GLY A 298 -16.43 -46.12 -56.30
N SER A 299 -16.64 -46.20 -57.59
CA SER A 299 -15.56 -46.32 -58.56
C SER A 299 -15.07 -44.97 -59.08
N ALA A 300 -13.87 -44.96 -59.70
CA ALA A 300 -13.34 -43.72 -60.29
C ALA A 300 -14.22 -43.08 -61.36
N ARG A 301 -15.14 -43.90 -61.95
CA ARG A 301 -16.10 -43.46 -63.02
C ARG A 301 -17.45 -43.02 -62.43
N THR A 302 -17.79 -43.48 -61.17
CA THR A 302 -19.04 -43.18 -60.51
C THR A 302 -18.75 -42.97 -59.02
N PRO A 303 -18.16 -41.83 -58.65
CA PRO A 303 -17.86 -41.51 -57.23
C PRO A 303 -19.16 -41.18 -56.50
N GLU A 304 -19.33 -41.78 -55.35
CA GLU A 304 -20.39 -41.45 -54.37
C GLU A 304 -19.82 -40.68 -53.19
N LEU A 305 -20.49 -39.63 -52.81
CA LEU A 305 -20.09 -38.79 -51.63
C LEU A 305 -21.04 -39.08 -50.48
N GLU A 306 -20.48 -39.69 -49.43
CA GLU A 306 -21.19 -39.89 -48.18
C GLU A 306 -20.86 -38.71 -47.21
N TRP A 307 -21.88 -38.06 -46.70
CA TRP A 307 -21.75 -36.94 -45.79
C TRP A 307 -22.16 -37.33 -44.38
N GLY A 308 -21.31 -37.09 -43.41
CA GLY A 308 -21.60 -37.29 -42.00
C GLY A 308 -21.41 -36.00 -41.22
N GLY A 309 -22.26 -35.75 -40.24
CA GLY A 309 -22.16 -34.60 -39.36
C GLY A 309 -22.32 -34.97 -37.90
N MET A 310 -21.57 -34.29 -37.04
CA MET A 310 -21.70 -34.39 -35.59
C MET A 310 -21.65 -33.00 -34.97
N ALA A 311 -22.53 -32.75 -34.02
CA ALA A 311 -22.49 -31.55 -33.18
C ALA A 311 -22.13 -31.92 -31.74
N ARG A 312 -21.58 -30.99 -31.02
CA ARG A 312 -21.38 -31.14 -29.57
C ARG A 312 -22.70 -30.83 -28.85
N GLY A 313 -23.34 -31.86 -28.29
CA GLY A 313 -24.68 -31.82 -27.70
C GLY A 313 -25.82 -31.94 -28.72
N ASP A 314 -27.06 -31.79 -28.27
CA ASP A 314 -28.25 -31.88 -29.14
C ASP A 314 -28.36 -30.62 -30.01
N ASP A 315 -28.32 -30.80 -31.34
CA ASP A 315 -28.44 -29.74 -32.34
C ASP A 315 -29.50 -30.04 -33.38
N PRO A 316 -30.75 -29.64 -33.17
CA PRO A 316 -31.85 -29.92 -34.08
C PRO A 316 -31.70 -29.29 -35.49
N ARG A 317 -30.69 -28.43 -35.67
CA ARG A 317 -30.40 -27.80 -36.99
C ARG A 317 -29.22 -28.45 -37.71
N LEU A 318 -28.66 -29.56 -37.21
CA LEU A 318 -27.51 -30.22 -37.83
C LEU A 318 -27.84 -30.76 -39.20
N ASP A 319 -28.95 -31.50 -39.34
CA ASP A 319 -29.40 -32.11 -40.62
C ASP A 319 -29.70 -31.03 -41.67
N ALA A 320 -30.38 -29.96 -41.30
CA ALA A 320 -30.63 -28.84 -42.19
C ALA A 320 -29.36 -28.12 -42.66
N ALA A 321 -28.32 -28.07 -41.81
CA ALA A 321 -27.03 -27.47 -42.16
C ALA A 321 -26.21 -28.41 -43.09
N LEU A 322 -26.27 -29.73 -42.87
CA LEU A 322 -25.66 -30.74 -43.72
C LEU A 322 -26.29 -30.73 -45.12
N ASN A 323 -27.61 -30.76 -45.22
CA ASN A 323 -28.33 -30.72 -46.49
C ASN A 323 -27.99 -29.48 -47.32
N ARG A 324 -27.86 -28.28 -46.66
CA ARG A 324 -27.42 -27.07 -47.37
C ARG A 324 -25.99 -27.16 -47.91
N LEU A 325 -25.09 -27.87 -47.24
CA LEU A 325 -23.73 -28.10 -47.74
C LEU A 325 -23.71 -29.03 -48.93
N VAL A 326 -24.50 -30.12 -48.87
CA VAL A 326 -24.69 -31.08 -49.98
C VAL A 326 -25.22 -30.35 -51.19
N ASP A 327 -26.32 -29.59 -51.05
CA ASP A 327 -26.95 -28.86 -52.16
C ASP A 327 -25.98 -27.85 -52.79
N LYS A 328 -25.21 -27.13 -51.97
CA LYS A 328 -24.22 -26.17 -52.46
C LYS A 328 -23.09 -26.83 -53.22
N THR A 329 -22.68 -28.04 -52.81
CA THR A 329 -21.64 -28.81 -53.49
C THR A 329 -22.13 -29.35 -54.85
N HIS A 330 -23.39 -29.81 -54.91
CA HIS A 330 -24.03 -30.24 -56.15
C HIS A 330 -24.19 -29.11 -57.19
N GLN A 331 -24.59 -27.92 -56.74
CA GLN A 331 -24.67 -26.69 -57.56
C GLN A 331 -23.32 -26.27 -58.13
N THR A 332 -22.25 -26.42 -57.37
CA THR A 332 -20.89 -26.00 -57.77
C THR A 332 -20.32 -27.02 -58.77
N SER A 333 -20.65 -28.32 -58.65
CA SER A 333 -20.22 -29.37 -59.60
C SER A 333 -20.96 -29.30 -60.93
N THR A 334 -22.26 -29.02 -60.93
CA THR A 334 -23.07 -28.85 -62.15
C THR A 334 -22.72 -27.57 -62.89
N GLY A 335 -22.37 -26.47 -62.19
CA GLY A 335 -21.96 -25.23 -62.83
C GLY A 335 -20.57 -25.24 -63.49
N LYS A 336 -19.71 -26.24 -63.18
CA LYS A 336 -18.40 -26.40 -63.79
C LYS A 336 -18.50 -27.26 -65.13
N VAL A 337 -19.46 -28.15 -65.20
CA VAL A 337 -19.70 -29.00 -66.42
C VAL A 337 -20.36 -28.16 -67.52
N ALA A 338 -20.98 -27.04 -67.26
CA ALA A 338 -21.61 -26.15 -68.26
C ALA A 338 -20.66 -25.09 -68.84
N ARG A 339 -19.35 -25.18 -68.58
CA ARG A 339 -18.33 -24.21 -69.04
C ARG A 339 -17.16 -24.91 -69.80
N GLU A 340 -17.25 -26.16 -70.16
CA GLU A 340 -16.42 -26.84 -71.15
C GLU A 340 -17.32 -27.17 -72.31
#